data_9309ccab63cab7ae0ecc64cadc75e994
#
_entry.id   9309ccab63cab7ae0ecc64cadc75e994
#
_cell.length_a   1.000
_cell.length_b   1.000
_cell.length_c   1.000
_cell.angle_alpha   90.00
_cell.angle_beta   90.00
_cell.angle_gamma   90.00
#
_symmetry.space_group_name_H-M   'P 1'
#
loop_
_entity.id
_entity.type
_entity.pdbx_description
1 polymer ?
#
loop_
_entity_poly.entity_id
_entity_poly.type
_entity_poly.pdbx_seq_one_letter_code
_entity_poly.pdbx_strand_id
1 'polypeptide(L)'
;MGLLSFFDRFRASSDDRSGWGDFWFEPVSARTSSGVSVTPDASLRLSAVYACVRILSETMASLPIVLYRKRADGGKDRVTDHWLHTLLCRRPNRYQNPFEWREMLQGHLALRGNAYCQIITNPRGEIVELVP
;
A
#
# COMPACT_ATOMS: atom_id res chain seq x y z
N MET A 1 12.04 -40.10 -29.91
CA MET A 1 12.22 -39.31 -28.70
C MET A 1 11.59 -37.95 -28.97
N GLY A 2 10.40 -37.78 -28.45
CA GLY A 2 9.39 -36.92 -29.02
C GLY A 2 9.39 -35.49 -28.53
N LEU A 3 9.02 -34.61 -29.44
CA LEU A 3 8.72 -33.20 -29.28
C LEU A 3 7.73 -32.87 -28.11
N LEU A 4 6.97 -33.88 -27.69
CA LEU A 4 5.97 -33.77 -26.61
C LEU A 4 6.60 -33.62 -25.21
N SER A 5 7.83 -34.13 -25.00
CA SER A 5 8.54 -34.02 -23.73
C SER A 5 9.04 -32.58 -23.42
N PHE A 6 9.19 -31.76 -24.47
CA PHE A 6 9.60 -30.36 -24.31
C PHE A 6 8.44 -29.48 -23.80
N PHE A 7 7.20 -29.80 -24.24
CA PHE A 7 6.02 -29.04 -23.83
C PHE A 7 5.53 -29.38 -22.40
N ASP A 8 5.82 -30.59 -21.90
CA ASP A 8 5.49 -30.96 -20.52
C ASP A 8 6.29 -30.16 -19.47
N ARG A 9 7.43 -29.60 -19.87
CA ARG A 9 8.27 -28.79 -18.99
C ARG A 9 7.70 -27.37 -18.78
N PHE A 10 6.77 -26.95 -19.63
CA PHE A 10 6.06 -25.67 -19.53
C PHE A 10 4.64 -25.82 -19.01
N ARG A 11 4.24 -27.00 -18.64
CA ARG A 11 2.95 -27.24 -18.01
C ARG A 11 3.09 -26.78 -16.57
N ALA A 12 2.71 -25.51 -16.31
CA ALA A 12 2.53 -25.02 -14.97
C ALA A 12 1.64 -26.02 -14.22
N SER A 13 2.11 -26.49 -13.07
CA SER A 13 1.37 -27.37 -12.19
C SER A 13 -0.03 -26.79 -12.00
N SER A 14 -1.06 -27.60 -12.21
CA SER A 14 -2.45 -27.17 -12.10
C SER A 14 -2.85 -26.79 -10.68
N ASP A 15 -1.96 -27.03 -9.69
CA ASP A 15 -2.16 -26.65 -8.29
C ASP A 15 -1.81 -25.19 -8.01
N ASP A 16 -1.13 -24.48 -8.93
CA ASP A 16 -0.67 -23.11 -8.72
C ASP A 16 -1.47 -22.09 -9.55
N ARG A 17 -2.75 -22.36 -9.78
CA ARG A 17 -3.63 -21.45 -10.53
C ARG A 17 -4.22 -20.30 -9.73
N SER A 18 -4.02 -20.26 -8.44
CA SER A 18 -4.25 -19.03 -7.71
C SER A 18 -2.97 -18.19 -7.84
N GLY A 19 -2.97 -17.14 -8.63
CA GLY A 19 -1.92 -16.13 -8.60
C GLY A 19 -1.84 -15.44 -7.22
N TRP A 20 -2.45 -16.06 -6.24
CA TRP A 20 -2.59 -15.80 -4.84
C TRP A 20 -2.10 -17.01 -4.05
N GLY A 21 -1.02 -17.69 -4.46
CA GLY A 21 -0.39 -18.75 -3.69
C GLY A 21 0.01 -18.29 -2.31
N ASP A 22 0.28 -19.23 -1.42
CA ASP A 22 0.65 -19.01 -0.02
C ASP A 22 1.77 -17.97 0.17
N PHE A 23 2.61 -17.77 -0.85
CA PHE A 23 3.63 -16.72 -0.90
C PHE A 23 3.11 -15.32 -0.55
N TRP A 24 1.88 -14.97 -0.95
CA TRP A 24 1.27 -13.68 -0.67
C TRP A 24 0.64 -13.58 0.71
N PHE A 25 0.34 -14.74 1.31
CA PHE A 25 -0.31 -14.85 2.62
C PHE A 25 0.64 -15.34 3.71
N GLU A 26 1.81 -15.87 3.35
CA GLU A 26 2.82 -16.16 4.36
C GLU A 26 3.29 -14.85 4.99
N PRO A 27 3.18 -14.72 6.32
CA PRO A 27 3.77 -13.59 7.00
C PRO A 27 5.27 -13.59 6.67
N VAL A 28 5.79 -12.44 6.24
CA VAL A 28 7.24 -12.25 6.03
C VAL A 28 7.90 -12.41 7.40
N SER A 29 8.14 -13.66 7.78
CA SER A 29 8.87 -14.01 9.00
C SER A 29 10.28 -14.41 8.58
N ALA A 30 11.24 -13.54 8.77
CA ALA A 30 12.64 -13.94 8.69
C ALA A 30 12.94 -14.86 9.89
N ARG A 31 13.18 -16.15 9.63
CA ARG A 31 13.81 -17.02 10.61
C ARG A 31 15.21 -16.47 10.88
N THR A 32 15.39 -15.89 12.05
CA THR A 32 16.71 -15.45 12.49
C THR A 32 17.54 -16.66 12.88
N SER A 33 18.87 -16.54 12.84
CA SER A 33 19.81 -17.57 13.30
C SER A 33 19.59 -17.95 14.79
N SER A 34 18.92 -17.12 15.57
CA SER A 34 18.53 -17.37 16.95
C SER A 34 17.26 -18.22 17.08
N GLY A 35 16.62 -18.62 15.98
CA GLY A 35 15.37 -19.42 15.99
C GLY A 35 14.10 -18.64 16.33
N VAL A 36 14.20 -17.33 16.59
CA VAL A 36 13.04 -16.48 16.86
C VAL A 36 12.41 -16.03 15.55
N SER A 37 11.12 -16.27 15.34
CA SER A 37 10.40 -15.71 14.19
C SER A 37 10.07 -14.25 14.47
N VAL A 38 10.56 -13.36 13.58
CA VAL A 38 10.26 -11.93 13.65
C VAL A 38 9.15 -11.62 12.66
N THR A 39 8.00 -11.20 13.15
CA THR A 39 6.89 -10.70 12.33
C THR A 39 6.80 -9.17 12.45
N PRO A 40 6.20 -8.47 11.48
CA PRO A 40 5.96 -7.02 11.59
C PRO A 40 5.25 -6.63 12.91
N ASP A 41 4.25 -7.40 13.30
CA ASP A 41 3.48 -7.13 14.52
C ASP A 41 4.29 -7.42 15.79
N ALA A 42 5.14 -8.46 15.77
CA ALA A 42 6.06 -8.74 16.88
C ALA A 42 7.14 -7.68 17.01
N SER A 43 7.62 -7.12 15.89
CA SER A 43 8.64 -6.08 15.88
C SER A 43 8.18 -4.78 16.52
N LEU A 44 6.89 -4.43 16.40
CA LEU A 44 6.30 -3.26 17.05
C LEU A 44 6.28 -3.30 18.58
N ARG A 45 6.50 -4.48 19.19
CA ARG A 45 6.64 -4.60 20.64
C ARG A 45 7.98 -4.05 21.14
N LEU A 46 8.95 -3.88 20.27
CA LEU A 46 10.20 -3.20 20.57
C LEU A 46 9.99 -1.69 20.50
N SER A 47 10.20 -1.01 21.62
CA SER A 47 9.98 0.45 21.73
C SER A 47 10.78 1.26 20.69
N ALA A 48 11.99 0.83 20.38
CA ALA A 48 12.83 1.47 19.37
C ALA A 48 12.21 1.36 17.95
N VAL A 49 11.72 0.17 17.58
CA VAL A 49 11.06 -0.04 16.27
C VAL A 49 9.79 0.78 16.18
N TYR A 50 8.97 0.72 17.23
CA TYR A 50 7.73 1.50 17.31
C TYR A 50 8.01 3.00 17.15
N ALA A 51 9.02 3.53 17.87
CA ALA A 51 9.39 4.94 17.79
C ALA A 51 9.87 5.33 16.39
N CYS A 52 10.69 4.50 15.74
CA CYS A 52 11.16 4.74 14.37
C CYS A 52 10.00 4.76 13.37
N VAL A 53 9.12 3.77 13.39
CA VAL A 53 7.97 3.70 12.49
C VAL A 53 7.04 4.89 12.71
N ARG A 54 6.78 5.24 13.96
CA ARG A 54 5.96 6.40 14.32
C ARG A 54 6.52 7.69 13.77
N ILE A 55 7.81 7.99 14.04
CA ILE A 55 8.46 9.23 13.57
C ILE A 55 8.41 9.31 12.03
N LEU A 56 8.71 8.22 11.33
CA LEU A 56 8.64 8.18 9.87
C LEU A 56 7.23 8.44 9.36
N SER A 57 6.23 7.81 9.97
CA SER A 57 4.83 7.93 9.55
C SER A 57 4.28 9.33 9.80
N GLU A 58 4.51 9.89 10.99
CA GLU A 58 4.08 11.25 11.34
C GLU A 58 4.77 12.30 10.46
N THR A 59 6.08 12.14 10.22
CA THR A 59 6.84 13.08 9.37
C THR A 59 6.32 13.08 7.94
N MET A 60 6.10 11.91 7.35
CA MET A 60 5.55 11.80 6.00
C MET A 60 4.10 12.30 5.93
N ALA A 61 3.30 12.02 6.95
CA ALA A 61 1.91 12.48 7.03
C ALA A 61 1.80 14.01 7.14
N SER A 62 2.80 14.69 7.71
CA SER A 62 2.83 16.15 7.84
C SER A 62 3.09 16.88 6.51
N LEU A 63 3.67 16.19 5.51
CA LEU A 63 3.97 16.80 4.22
C LEU A 63 2.69 17.11 3.44
N PRO A 64 2.55 18.33 2.88
CA PRO A 64 1.35 18.69 2.12
C PRO A 64 1.31 17.97 0.78
N ILE A 65 0.17 17.37 0.45
CA ILE A 65 -0.12 16.89 -0.90
C ILE A 65 -0.58 18.07 -1.74
N VAL A 66 0.04 18.28 -2.90
CA VAL A 66 -0.33 19.33 -3.83
C VAL A 66 -0.69 18.70 -5.18
N LEU A 67 -1.88 19.03 -5.66
CA LEU A 67 -2.35 18.57 -6.96
C LEU A 67 -1.98 19.58 -8.04
N TYR A 68 -1.36 19.09 -9.13
CA TYR A 68 -0.98 19.91 -10.27
C TYR A 68 -1.65 19.42 -11.55
N ARG A 69 -2.10 20.34 -12.38
CA ARG A 69 -2.53 20.10 -13.77
C ARG A 69 -1.39 20.46 -14.72
N LYS A 70 -1.01 19.51 -15.58
CA LYS A 70 -0.01 19.77 -16.61
C LYS A 70 -0.61 20.69 -17.69
N ARG A 71 0.10 21.75 -18.02
CA ARG A 71 -0.23 22.69 -19.10
C ARG A 71 0.34 22.20 -20.45
N ALA A 72 -0.24 22.63 -21.55
CA ALA A 72 0.22 22.24 -22.89
C ALA A 72 1.66 22.74 -23.20
N ASP A 73 2.06 23.86 -22.60
CA ASP A 73 3.40 24.45 -22.70
C ASP A 73 4.47 23.76 -21.81
N GLY A 74 4.11 22.68 -21.12
CA GLY A 74 4.98 21.95 -20.20
C GLY A 74 4.98 22.50 -18.77
N GLY A 75 4.33 23.63 -18.50
CA GLY A 75 4.15 24.21 -17.17
C GLY A 75 3.20 23.37 -16.30
N LYS A 76 3.13 23.70 -15.01
CA LYS A 76 2.25 23.05 -14.02
C LYS A 76 1.48 24.11 -13.25
N ASP A 77 0.16 24.00 -13.24
CA ASP A 77 -0.73 24.86 -12.43
C ASP A 77 -1.24 24.10 -11.21
N ARG A 78 -1.21 24.73 -10.05
CA ARG A 78 -1.80 24.17 -8.84
C ARG A 78 -3.33 24.18 -8.97
N VAL A 79 -3.93 23.01 -8.68
CA VAL A 79 -5.38 22.79 -8.78
C VAL A 79 -5.95 22.51 -7.41
N THR A 80 -6.95 23.30 -6.99
CA THR A 80 -7.63 23.15 -5.70
C THR A 80 -9.12 22.85 -5.87
N ASP A 81 -9.67 23.05 -7.05
CA ASP A 81 -11.09 22.88 -7.42
C ASP A 81 -11.45 21.47 -7.95
N HIS A 82 -10.46 20.58 -8.04
CA HIS A 82 -10.66 19.21 -8.50
C HIS A 82 -11.15 18.31 -7.34
N TRP A 83 -12.09 17.39 -7.62
CA TRP A 83 -12.62 16.43 -6.64
C TRP A 83 -11.53 15.64 -5.91
N LEU A 84 -10.48 15.26 -6.64
CA LEU A 84 -9.33 14.53 -6.08
C LEU A 84 -8.59 15.34 -5.00
N HIS A 85 -8.53 16.68 -5.13
CA HIS A 85 -7.94 17.54 -4.11
C HIS A 85 -8.74 17.44 -2.80
N THR A 86 -10.07 17.44 -2.87
CA THR A 86 -10.92 17.27 -1.69
C THR A 86 -10.70 15.91 -1.04
N LEU A 87 -10.62 14.86 -1.85
CA LEU A 87 -10.41 13.49 -1.37
C LEU A 87 -9.04 13.31 -0.69
N LEU A 88 -7.96 13.81 -1.29
CA LEU A 88 -6.60 13.60 -0.75
C LEU A 88 -6.21 14.60 0.35
N CYS A 89 -6.70 15.84 0.28
CA CYS A 89 -6.23 16.93 1.13
C CYS A 89 -7.21 17.34 2.23
N ARG A 90 -8.51 17.00 2.09
CA ARG A 90 -9.52 17.41 3.06
C ARG A 90 -10.22 16.25 3.75
N ARG A 91 -10.67 15.23 2.99
CA ARG A 91 -11.46 14.14 3.53
C ARG A 91 -11.29 12.87 2.70
N PRO A 92 -10.30 12.03 3.03
CA PRO A 92 -10.08 10.76 2.33
C PRO A 92 -11.20 9.74 2.59
N ASN A 93 -11.77 9.72 3.81
CA ASN A 93 -12.91 8.90 4.20
C ASN A 93 -13.68 9.55 5.35
N ARG A 94 -14.76 8.90 5.81
CA ARG A 94 -15.62 9.40 6.89
C ARG A 94 -15.05 9.24 8.29
N TYR A 95 -14.00 8.42 8.45
CA TYR A 95 -13.46 8.01 9.77
C TYR A 95 -12.15 8.70 10.11
N GLN A 96 -11.38 9.15 9.12
CA GLN A 96 -10.02 9.64 9.29
C GLN A 96 -9.86 11.01 8.64
N ASN A 97 -9.06 11.85 9.28
CA ASN A 97 -8.56 13.06 8.64
C ASN A 97 -7.40 12.74 7.67
N PRO A 98 -6.99 13.67 6.80
CA PRO A 98 -5.92 13.40 5.82
C PRO A 98 -4.56 13.07 6.45
N PHE A 99 -4.27 13.56 7.64
CA PHE A 99 -3.03 13.25 8.35
C PHE A 99 -3.04 11.81 8.85
N GLU A 100 -4.07 11.39 9.58
CA GLU A 100 -4.24 10.02 10.09
C GLU A 100 -4.25 8.98 8.97
N TRP A 101 -4.91 9.30 7.86
CA TRP A 101 -4.96 8.45 6.69
C TRP A 101 -3.56 8.21 6.08
N ARG A 102 -2.76 9.28 5.92
CA ARG A 102 -1.39 9.18 5.41
C ARG A 102 -0.45 8.49 6.39
N GLU A 103 -0.60 8.80 7.68
CA GLU A 103 0.17 8.17 8.75
C GLU A 103 -0.02 6.65 8.75
N MET A 104 -1.28 6.19 8.68
CA MET A 104 -1.59 4.76 8.62
C MET A 104 -1.00 4.10 7.37
N LEU A 105 -1.15 4.69 6.19
CA LEU A 105 -0.57 4.16 4.96
C LEU A 105 0.96 4.07 5.03
N GLN A 106 1.60 5.10 5.58
CA GLN A 106 3.06 5.12 5.73
C GLN A 106 3.53 4.08 6.75
N GLY A 107 2.77 3.86 7.81
CA GLY A 107 3.03 2.81 8.79
C GLY A 107 2.95 1.41 8.15
N HIS A 108 1.93 1.14 7.35
CA HIS A 108 1.82 -0.12 6.59
C HIS A 108 2.99 -0.29 5.61
N LEU A 109 3.35 0.78 4.90
CA LEU A 109 4.47 0.75 3.95
C LEU A 109 5.80 0.47 4.66
N ALA A 110 6.05 1.09 5.81
CA ALA A 110 7.27 0.91 6.58
C ALA A 110 7.40 -0.51 7.16
N LEU A 111 6.28 -1.10 7.61
CA LEU A 111 6.28 -2.41 8.26
C LEU A 111 6.17 -3.59 7.29
N ARG A 112 5.42 -3.42 6.20
CA ARG A 112 5.04 -4.53 5.30
C ARG A 112 5.51 -4.32 3.86
N GLY A 113 6.13 -3.17 3.56
CA GLY A 113 6.59 -2.82 2.21
C GLY A 113 5.47 -2.41 1.24
N ASN A 114 4.21 -2.62 1.61
CA ASN A 114 3.04 -2.29 0.79
C ASN A 114 1.95 -1.65 1.64
N ALA A 115 1.21 -0.72 1.03
CA ALA A 115 0.01 -0.13 1.60
C ALA A 115 -1.10 -0.13 0.55
N TYR A 116 -2.29 -0.51 0.93
CA TYR A 116 -3.45 -0.63 0.05
C TYR A 116 -4.59 0.23 0.56
N CYS A 117 -5.39 0.76 -0.37
CA CYS A 117 -6.63 1.43 -0.07
C CYS A 117 -7.76 0.80 -0.84
N GLN A 118 -8.85 0.50 -0.16
CA GLN A 118 -10.10 0.18 -0.81
C GLN A 118 -10.73 1.45 -1.37
N ILE A 119 -11.06 1.43 -2.66
CA ILE A 119 -11.75 2.54 -3.33
C ILE A 119 -13.25 2.30 -3.22
N ILE A 120 -13.96 3.23 -2.56
CA ILE A 120 -15.42 3.20 -2.46
C ILE A 120 -15.99 4.16 -3.48
N THR A 121 -16.88 3.66 -4.32
CA THR A 121 -17.57 4.43 -5.35
C THR A 121 -19.05 4.57 -5.05
N ASN A 122 -19.65 5.66 -5.52
CA ASN A 122 -21.10 5.83 -5.51
C ASN A 122 -21.74 5.04 -6.69
N PRO A 123 -23.09 4.96 -6.76
CA PRO A 123 -23.77 4.30 -7.88
C PRO A 123 -23.50 4.92 -9.26
N ARG A 124 -22.94 6.13 -9.30
CA ARG A 124 -22.53 6.81 -10.54
C ARG A 124 -21.11 6.47 -10.97
N GLY A 125 -20.39 5.64 -10.21
CA GLY A 125 -19.00 5.27 -10.47
C GLY A 125 -17.96 6.31 -10.02
N GLU A 126 -18.36 7.38 -9.32
CA GLU A 126 -17.45 8.40 -8.82
C GLU A 126 -16.82 7.91 -7.51
N ILE A 127 -15.52 8.14 -7.33
CA ILE A 127 -14.81 7.77 -6.10
C ILE A 127 -15.21 8.71 -4.99
N VAL A 128 -15.70 8.14 -3.89
CA VAL A 128 -16.18 8.89 -2.72
C VAL A 128 -15.24 8.79 -1.55
N GLU A 129 -14.66 7.62 -1.31
CA GLU A 129 -13.79 7.38 -0.16
C GLU A 129 -12.60 6.48 -0.52
N LEU A 130 -11.50 6.68 0.22
CA LEU A 130 -10.32 5.83 0.24
C LEU A 130 -10.13 5.29 1.65
N VAL A 131 -10.34 4.00 1.84
CA VAL A 131 -10.23 3.32 3.14
C VAL A 131 -8.98 2.47 3.14
N PRO A 132 -8.01 2.70 4.06
CA PRO A 132 -6.79 1.91 4.17
C PRO A 132 -7.06 0.47 4.61
#